data_73706511b57501d4ca0597bc55e1784d
#
_entry.id   73706511b57501d4ca0597bc55e1784d
#
_cell.length_a   1.000
_cell.length_b   1.000
_cell.length_c   1.000
_cell.angle_alpha   90.00
_cell.angle_beta   90.00
_cell.angle_gamma   90.00
#
_symmetry.space_group_name_H-M   'P 1'
#
loop_
_entity.id
_entity.type
_entity.pdbx_description
1 polymer ?
#
loop_
_entity_poly.entity_id
_entity_poly.type
_entity_poly.pdbx_seq_one_letter_code
_entity_poly.pdbx_strand_id
1 'polypeptide(L)'
;FYTEVKIMLKGKTVVLGVTGSIAAYKIANLASMLVKQHADVNVIMTHNATNLINPITFETLTGNKCLVDTFDRNFEFNVEHVALAKRADIFMVAPASANVIGKMANGIADDMLTTTILAAKCPKLVSPAMNTNMYENRIVQDNIKKLEQYGFEMIKPAEGYLACGDTGAGKMPEPQTLFNYIMRTIACEKDLAGKNVLITAGATQEKIDPVRFITNHSTGKMGRAIAENCMLRGAHVTLVNASVSVEPP
;
A
#
# COMPACT_ATOMS: atom_id res chain seq x y z
N PHE A 1 -5.09 -9.11 29.18
CA PHE A 1 -4.02 -8.30 28.59
C PHE A 1 -4.60 -7.64 27.36
N TYR A 2 -5.02 -6.38 27.48
CA TYR A 2 -5.38 -5.53 26.36
C TYR A 2 -4.08 -5.26 25.60
N THR A 3 -3.99 -5.74 24.37
CA THR A 3 -2.94 -5.33 23.44
C THR A 3 -3.23 -3.86 23.13
N GLU A 4 -2.45 -2.94 23.70
CA GLU A 4 -2.46 -1.54 23.24
C GLU A 4 -2.21 -1.57 21.74
N VAL A 5 -3.20 -1.12 20.98
CA VAL A 5 -3.05 -0.91 19.54
C VAL A 5 -1.96 0.15 19.40
N LYS A 6 -0.76 -0.27 19.03
CA LYS A 6 0.37 0.64 18.88
C LYS A 6 0.01 1.63 17.77
N ILE A 7 -0.31 2.85 18.16
CA ILE A 7 -0.62 3.96 17.23
C ILE A 7 0.69 4.33 16.54
N MET A 8 0.82 3.96 15.27
CA MET A 8 2.08 4.07 14.54
C MET A 8 2.12 5.22 13.53
N LEU A 9 0.96 5.77 13.14
CA LEU A 9 0.88 6.79 12.08
C LEU A 9 0.41 8.16 12.58
N LYS A 10 0.44 8.40 13.90
CA LYS A 10 0.07 9.71 14.45
C LYS A 10 0.99 10.81 13.92
N GLY A 11 0.40 11.85 13.33
CA GLY A 11 1.12 12.97 12.73
C GLY A 11 1.67 12.68 11.32
N LYS A 12 1.36 11.50 10.73
CA LYS A 12 1.70 11.17 9.36
C LYS A 12 0.55 11.50 8.42
N THR A 13 0.87 12.14 7.29
CA THR A 13 -0.07 12.45 6.22
C THR A 13 0.05 11.41 5.10
N VAL A 14 -1.04 10.69 4.87
CA VAL A 14 -1.16 9.67 3.81
C VAL A 14 -2.06 10.20 2.70
N VAL A 15 -1.57 10.24 1.46
CA VAL A 15 -2.37 10.60 0.30
C VAL A 15 -2.74 9.35 -0.48
N LEU A 16 -4.03 9.12 -0.67
CA LEU A 16 -4.57 8.02 -1.46
C LEU A 16 -5.12 8.55 -2.79
N GLY A 17 -4.53 8.10 -3.89
CA GLY A 17 -5.01 8.36 -5.24
C GLY A 17 -5.90 7.23 -5.72
N VAL A 18 -7.19 7.50 -5.95
CA VAL A 18 -8.18 6.50 -6.37
C VAL A 18 -8.54 6.71 -7.83
N THR A 19 -8.37 5.68 -8.65
CA THR A 19 -8.62 5.77 -10.10
C THR A 19 -9.78 4.88 -10.56
N GLY A 20 -10.18 5.03 -11.82
CA GLY A 20 -11.33 4.35 -12.42
C GLY A 20 -11.13 2.84 -12.62
N SER A 21 -11.12 2.08 -11.55
CA SER A 21 -11.17 0.62 -11.53
C SER A 21 -12.22 0.15 -10.53
N ILE A 22 -12.90 -0.95 -10.82
CA ILE A 22 -13.93 -1.50 -9.92
C ILE A 22 -13.38 -1.75 -8.51
N ALA A 23 -12.08 -2.00 -8.35
CA ALA A 23 -11.44 -2.19 -7.05
C ALA A 23 -11.43 -0.93 -6.16
N ALA A 24 -11.89 0.24 -6.65
CA ALA A 24 -11.96 1.49 -5.88
C ALA A 24 -12.75 1.34 -4.56
N TYR A 25 -13.80 0.50 -4.51
CA TYR A 25 -14.57 0.27 -3.28
C TYR A 25 -13.73 -0.27 -2.13
N LYS A 26 -12.67 -1.04 -2.43
CA LYS A 26 -11.78 -1.61 -1.40
C LYS A 26 -10.95 -0.55 -0.67
N ILE A 27 -10.75 0.61 -1.30
CA ILE A 27 -9.92 1.69 -0.72
C ILE A 27 -10.63 2.38 0.44
N ALA A 28 -11.96 2.33 0.51
CA ALA A 28 -12.70 2.78 1.69
C ALA A 28 -12.27 2.01 2.96
N ASN A 29 -12.05 0.70 2.85
CA ASN A 29 -11.51 -0.11 3.94
C ASN A 29 -10.08 0.31 4.32
N LEU A 30 -9.21 0.52 3.32
CA LEU A 30 -7.84 0.99 3.56
C LEU A 30 -7.84 2.35 4.27
N ALA A 31 -8.65 3.30 3.81
CA ALA A 31 -8.79 4.61 4.45
C ALA A 31 -9.22 4.49 5.92
N SER A 32 -10.23 3.66 6.20
CA SER A 32 -10.66 3.37 7.57
C SER A 32 -9.56 2.77 8.45
N MET A 33 -8.75 1.84 7.89
CA MET A 33 -7.62 1.23 8.62
C MET A 33 -6.55 2.27 8.98
N LEU A 34 -6.23 3.18 8.05
CA LEU A 34 -5.24 4.25 8.26
C LEU A 34 -5.72 5.27 9.29
N VAL A 35 -7.00 5.67 9.23
CA VAL A 35 -7.60 6.58 10.22
C VAL A 35 -7.57 5.96 11.62
N LYS A 36 -7.81 4.66 11.77
CA LYS A 36 -7.68 3.93 13.05
C LYS A 36 -6.25 3.95 13.60
N GLN A 37 -5.25 4.14 12.74
CA GLN A 37 -3.85 4.35 13.14
C GLN A 37 -3.49 5.81 13.37
N HIS A 38 -4.50 6.70 13.39
CA HIS A 38 -4.36 8.15 13.58
C HIS A 38 -3.54 8.86 12.50
N ALA A 39 -3.52 8.32 11.27
CA ALA A 39 -2.99 9.04 10.10
C ALA A 39 -3.95 10.17 9.68
N ASP A 40 -3.39 11.28 9.19
CA ASP A 40 -4.13 12.28 8.41
C ASP A 40 -4.27 11.75 6.98
N VAL A 41 -5.47 11.22 6.64
CA VAL A 41 -5.73 10.57 5.35
C VAL A 41 -6.42 11.54 4.42
N ASN A 42 -5.79 11.83 3.28
CA ASN A 42 -6.33 12.69 2.23
C ASN A 42 -6.55 11.87 0.96
N VAL A 43 -7.71 12.01 0.35
CA VAL A 43 -8.08 11.22 -0.83
C VAL A 43 -8.23 12.13 -2.05
N ILE A 44 -7.57 11.73 -3.14
CA ILE A 44 -7.73 12.35 -4.46
C ILE A 44 -8.34 11.31 -5.40
N MET A 45 -9.43 11.66 -6.06
CA MET A 45 -10.09 10.77 -7.01
C MET A 45 -9.96 11.31 -8.42
N THR A 46 -9.75 10.41 -9.38
CA THR A 46 -9.97 10.78 -10.78
C THR A 46 -11.47 10.87 -11.08
N HIS A 47 -11.84 11.64 -12.07
CA HIS A 47 -13.24 11.79 -12.49
C HIS A 47 -13.90 10.42 -12.81
N ASN A 48 -13.15 9.50 -13.42
CA ASN A 48 -13.66 8.15 -13.67
C ASN A 48 -13.89 7.33 -12.38
N ALA A 49 -13.17 7.60 -11.31
CA ALA A 49 -13.38 6.92 -10.03
C ALA A 49 -14.70 7.30 -9.38
N THR A 50 -15.18 8.54 -9.56
CA THR A 50 -16.44 9.02 -8.97
C THR A 50 -17.67 8.30 -9.51
N ASN A 51 -17.56 7.65 -10.68
CA ASN A 51 -18.61 6.80 -11.23
C ASN A 51 -18.72 5.42 -10.54
N LEU A 52 -17.71 5.04 -9.75
CA LEU A 52 -17.63 3.73 -9.09
C LEU A 52 -17.83 3.82 -7.58
N ILE A 53 -17.40 4.92 -6.98
CA ILE A 53 -17.58 5.20 -5.56
C ILE A 53 -17.75 6.72 -5.37
N ASN A 54 -18.68 7.10 -4.50
CA ASN A 54 -18.95 8.53 -4.28
C ASN A 54 -17.87 9.15 -3.37
N PRO A 55 -17.35 10.36 -3.69
CA PRO A 55 -16.40 11.11 -2.86
C PRO A 55 -16.82 11.24 -1.39
N ILE A 56 -18.11 11.43 -1.10
CA ILE A 56 -18.66 11.54 0.26
C ILE A 56 -18.32 10.33 1.15
N THR A 57 -18.10 9.15 0.54
CA THR A 57 -17.68 7.95 1.28
C THR A 57 -16.33 8.18 1.95
N PHE A 58 -15.39 8.76 1.23
CA PHE A 58 -14.05 9.06 1.75
C PHE A 58 -14.07 10.23 2.72
N GLU A 59 -14.84 11.27 2.43
CA GLU A 59 -15.02 12.44 3.31
C GLU A 59 -15.56 12.03 4.68
N THR A 60 -16.56 11.15 4.69
CA THR A 60 -17.14 10.61 5.93
C THR A 60 -16.15 9.78 6.73
N LEU A 61 -15.29 8.99 6.06
CA LEU A 61 -14.33 8.12 6.71
C LEU A 61 -13.11 8.88 7.24
N THR A 62 -12.64 9.89 6.51
CA THR A 62 -11.37 10.57 6.81
C THR A 62 -11.54 11.89 7.55
N GLY A 63 -12.72 12.49 7.48
CA GLY A 63 -12.98 13.85 7.97
C GLY A 63 -12.35 14.94 7.09
N ASN A 64 -11.71 14.58 5.97
CA ASN A 64 -11.10 15.50 5.03
C ASN A 64 -11.91 15.57 3.73
N LYS A 65 -11.89 16.70 3.04
CA LYS A 65 -12.50 16.87 1.71
C LYS A 65 -11.82 15.92 0.72
N CYS A 66 -12.61 15.22 -0.09
CA CYS A 66 -12.13 14.42 -1.19
C CYS A 66 -11.88 15.29 -2.43
N LEU A 67 -10.66 15.31 -2.93
CA LEU A 67 -10.28 16.17 -4.04
C LEU A 67 -10.52 15.45 -5.38
N VAL A 68 -11.28 16.09 -6.27
CA VAL A 68 -11.58 15.56 -7.62
C VAL A 68 -11.09 16.52 -8.70
N ASP A 69 -11.54 17.77 -8.63
CA ASP A 69 -11.25 18.79 -9.62
C ASP A 69 -10.09 19.69 -9.20
N THR A 70 -9.25 20.03 -10.18
CA THR A 70 -8.08 20.91 -9.96
C THR A 70 -8.52 22.35 -9.71
N PHE A 71 -9.66 22.78 -10.24
CA PHE A 71 -10.18 24.16 -10.20
C PHE A 71 -11.57 24.22 -9.59
N ASP A 72 -11.69 23.80 -8.33
CA ASP A 72 -12.94 24.01 -7.57
C ASP A 72 -13.06 25.48 -7.14
N ARG A 73 -14.15 26.16 -7.52
CA ARG A 73 -14.35 27.60 -7.28
C ARG A 73 -14.64 27.98 -5.82
N ASN A 74 -14.86 27.00 -4.94
CA ASN A 74 -15.10 27.24 -3.50
C ASN A 74 -13.78 27.29 -2.69
N PHE A 75 -12.76 27.89 -3.24
CA PHE A 75 -11.38 27.85 -2.81
C PHE A 75 -10.98 28.97 -1.85
N GLU A 76 -10.36 28.60 -0.75
CA GLU A 76 -9.39 29.46 -0.06
C GLU A 76 -8.08 29.46 -0.86
N PHE A 77 -7.41 30.60 -0.97
CA PHE A 77 -6.28 30.92 -1.87
C PHE A 77 -5.00 30.08 -1.69
N ASN A 78 -5.11 28.79 -1.37
CA ASN A 78 -3.98 27.84 -1.32
C ASN A 78 -4.07 26.85 -2.50
N VAL A 79 -2.97 26.74 -3.24
CA VAL A 79 -2.85 25.75 -4.32
C VAL A 79 -2.83 24.36 -3.67
N GLU A 80 -4.03 23.78 -3.45
CA GLU A 80 -4.25 22.56 -2.64
C GLU A 80 -3.34 21.42 -3.06
N HIS A 81 -3.16 21.19 -4.36
CA HIS A 81 -2.29 20.11 -4.85
C HIS A 81 -0.83 20.31 -4.42
N VAL A 82 -0.32 21.56 -4.39
CA VAL A 82 1.05 21.86 -3.95
C VAL A 82 1.18 21.73 -2.44
N ALA A 83 0.19 22.25 -1.69
CA ALA A 83 0.17 22.16 -0.24
C ALA A 83 0.13 20.68 0.22
N LEU A 84 -0.74 19.88 -0.39
CA LEU A 84 -0.86 18.46 -0.09
C LEU A 84 0.39 17.67 -0.50
N ALA A 85 0.96 17.95 -1.69
CA ALA A 85 2.20 17.33 -2.15
C ALA A 85 3.39 17.59 -1.22
N LYS A 86 3.45 18.78 -0.59
CA LYS A 86 4.53 19.16 0.35
C LYS A 86 4.40 18.48 1.70
N ARG A 87 3.17 18.31 2.24
CA ARG A 87 2.94 17.74 3.57
C ARG A 87 2.82 16.22 3.58
N ALA A 88 2.65 15.58 2.41
CA ALA A 88 2.51 14.14 2.30
C ALA A 88 3.78 13.40 2.77
N ASP A 89 3.63 12.46 3.70
CA ASP A 89 4.68 11.50 4.08
C ASP A 89 4.74 10.33 3.10
N ILE A 90 3.63 10.00 2.46
CA ILE A 90 3.51 8.94 1.45
C ILE A 90 2.36 9.22 0.50
N PHE A 91 2.52 8.82 -0.75
CA PHE A 91 1.50 8.87 -1.77
C PHE A 91 1.24 7.45 -2.32
N MET A 92 0.03 6.93 -2.19
CA MET A 92 -0.34 5.64 -2.76
C MET A 92 -1.42 5.81 -3.83
N VAL A 93 -1.17 5.32 -5.05
CA VAL A 93 -2.18 5.24 -6.10
C VAL A 93 -2.74 3.81 -6.12
N ALA A 94 -3.95 3.65 -5.62
CA ALA A 94 -4.65 2.38 -5.54
C ALA A 94 -6.18 2.60 -5.62
N PRO A 95 -6.87 1.89 -6.51
CA PRO A 95 -6.33 1.14 -7.63
C PRO A 95 -5.69 2.06 -8.67
N ALA A 96 -4.62 1.61 -9.34
CA ALA A 96 -3.99 2.33 -10.44
C ALA A 96 -4.42 1.73 -11.78
N SER A 97 -5.23 2.47 -12.54
CA SER A 97 -5.64 2.08 -13.89
C SER A 97 -4.50 2.24 -14.90
N ALA A 98 -4.54 1.52 -16.02
CA ALA A 98 -3.56 1.64 -17.10
C ALA A 98 -3.44 3.09 -17.61
N ASN A 99 -4.55 3.83 -17.68
CA ASN A 99 -4.56 5.23 -18.06
C ASN A 99 -3.69 6.08 -17.13
N VAL A 100 -3.88 5.97 -15.81
CA VAL A 100 -3.13 6.78 -14.83
C VAL A 100 -1.67 6.35 -14.78
N ILE A 101 -1.37 5.05 -14.89
CA ILE A 101 0.02 4.55 -15.01
C ILE A 101 0.69 5.17 -16.24
N GLY A 102 0.01 5.20 -17.39
CA GLY A 102 0.53 5.82 -18.60
C GLY A 102 0.77 7.32 -18.45
N LYS A 103 -0.16 8.05 -17.82
CA LYS A 103 -0.01 9.49 -17.55
C LYS A 103 1.19 9.75 -16.64
N MET A 104 1.28 9.08 -15.50
CA MET A 104 2.40 9.24 -14.55
C MET A 104 3.75 8.93 -15.21
N ALA A 105 3.84 7.83 -15.99
CA ALA A 105 5.07 7.43 -16.67
C ALA A 105 5.55 8.46 -17.71
N ASN A 106 4.65 9.26 -18.27
CA ASN A 106 4.96 10.26 -19.29
C ASN A 106 4.85 11.72 -18.80
N GLY A 107 4.66 11.94 -17.50
CA GLY A 107 4.61 13.27 -16.89
C GLY A 107 3.38 14.08 -17.29
N ILE A 108 2.28 13.44 -17.67
CA ILE A 108 1.02 14.09 -18.01
C ILE A 108 0.28 14.44 -16.72
N ALA A 109 0.05 15.73 -16.50
CA ALA A 109 -0.56 16.31 -15.31
C ALA A 109 -1.82 17.11 -15.70
N ASP A 110 -2.86 16.40 -16.16
CA ASP A 110 -4.10 16.98 -16.68
C ASP A 110 -5.30 16.85 -15.73
N ASP A 111 -5.08 16.25 -14.54
CA ASP A 111 -6.08 16.13 -13.48
C ASP A 111 -5.44 16.37 -12.10
N MET A 112 -6.28 16.47 -11.05
CA MET A 112 -5.85 16.75 -9.68
C MET A 112 -4.88 15.70 -9.15
N LEU A 113 -5.10 14.40 -9.47
CA LEU A 113 -4.25 13.30 -9.03
C LEU A 113 -2.86 13.38 -9.65
N THR A 114 -2.80 13.46 -10.97
CA THR A 114 -1.55 13.46 -11.73
C THR A 114 -0.73 14.71 -11.48
N THR A 115 -1.37 15.87 -11.28
CA THR A 115 -0.70 17.11 -10.91
C THR A 115 -0.09 17.01 -9.50
N THR A 116 -0.85 16.48 -8.53
CA THR A 116 -0.38 16.36 -7.14
C THR A 116 0.78 15.38 -7.02
N ILE A 117 0.68 14.19 -7.64
CA ILE A 117 1.74 13.18 -7.54
C ILE A 117 3.03 13.61 -8.23
N LEU A 118 2.92 14.37 -9.32
CA LEU A 118 4.10 14.92 -10.01
C LEU A 118 4.84 15.94 -9.13
N ALA A 119 4.11 16.72 -8.33
CA ALA A 119 4.67 17.70 -7.39
C ALA A 119 5.19 17.07 -6.08
N ALA A 120 4.76 15.85 -5.74
CA ALA A 120 5.10 15.19 -4.48
C ALA A 120 6.54 14.66 -4.48
N LYS A 121 7.25 14.87 -3.35
CA LYS A 121 8.62 14.37 -3.12
C LYS A 121 8.68 13.14 -2.21
N CYS A 122 7.58 12.80 -1.55
CA CYS A 122 7.47 11.63 -0.67
C CYS A 122 7.58 10.31 -1.45
N PRO A 123 7.78 9.17 -0.76
CA PRO A 123 7.68 7.84 -1.33
C PRO A 123 6.34 7.64 -2.05
N LYS A 124 6.39 6.97 -3.20
CA LYS A 124 5.22 6.75 -4.07
C LYS A 124 5.00 5.26 -4.27
N LEU A 125 3.84 4.77 -3.87
CA LEU A 125 3.40 3.38 -4.04
C LEU A 125 2.30 3.33 -5.12
N VAL A 126 2.38 2.35 -6.01
CA VAL A 126 1.39 2.18 -7.08
C VAL A 126 0.90 0.74 -7.09
N SER A 127 -0.41 0.55 -6.98
CA SER A 127 -1.05 -0.77 -7.03
C SER A 127 -1.89 -0.89 -8.32
N PRO A 128 -1.35 -1.52 -9.38
CA PRO A 128 -2.07 -1.74 -10.62
C PRO A 128 -3.35 -2.56 -10.40
N ALA A 129 -4.42 -2.18 -11.11
CA ALA A 129 -5.68 -2.90 -11.09
C ALA A 129 -6.41 -2.75 -12.42
N MET A 130 -6.35 -3.80 -13.24
CA MET A 130 -6.92 -3.84 -14.58
C MET A 130 -7.13 -5.28 -15.04
N ASN A 131 -7.76 -5.47 -16.20
CA ASN A 131 -7.86 -6.77 -16.87
C ASN A 131 -6.47 -7.36 -17.17
N THR A 132 -6.33 -8.68 -17.14
CA THR A 132 -5.06 -9.41 -17.35
C THR A 132 -4.40 -9.02 -18.67
N ASN A 133 -5.14 -8.99 -19.77
CA ASN A 133 -4.58 -8.64 -21.08
C ASN A 133 -4.06 -7.19 -21.13
N MET A 134 -4.72 -6.27 -20.39
CA MET A 134 -4.22 -4.90 -20.24
C MET A 134 -2.93 -4.87 -19.39
N TYR A 135 -2.89 -5.65 -18.30
CA TYR A 135 -1.73 -5.70 -17.43
C TYR A 135 -0.51 -6.30 -18.15
N GLU A 136 -0.72 -7.38 -18.91
CA GLU A 136 0.34 -8.05 -19.67
C GLU A 136 0.74 -7.31 -20.95
N ASN A 137 -0.04 -6.30 -21.35
CA ASN A 137 0.27 -5.50 -22.53
C ASN A 137 1.64 -4.86 -22.39
N ARG A 138 2.51 -5.02 -23.41
CA ARG A 138 3.89 -4.52 -23.42
C ARG A 138 3.97 -3.03 -23.12
N ILE A 139 3.06 -2.22 -23.65
CA ILE A 139 3.05 -0.76 -23.40
C ILE A 139 2.84 -0.48 -21.91
N VAL A 140 1.93 -1.21 -21.25
CA VAL A 140 1.65 -1.06 -19.82
C VAL A 140 2.84 -1.54 -19.00
N GLN A 141 3.45 -2.66 -19.36
CA GLN A 141 4.65 -3.19 -18.68
C GLN A 141 5.86 -2.25 -18.84
N ASP A 142 6.03 -1.63 -20.01
CA ASP A 142 7.09 -0.65 -20.23
C ASP A 142 6.86 0.63 -19.39
N ASN A 143 5.60 1.08 -19.26
CA ASN A 143 5.25 2.20 -18.37
C ASN A 143 5.48 1.87 -16.90
N ILE A 144 5.17 0.66 -16.46
CA ILE A 144 5.44 0.18 -15.09
C ILE A 144 6.95 0.21 -14.81
N LYS A 145 7.77 -0.38 -15.68
CA LYS A 145 9.24 -0.36 -15.55
C LYS A 145 9.80 1.05 -15.52
N LYS A 146 9.24 1.95 -16.34
CA LYS A 146 9.63 3.37 -16.38
C LYS A 146 9.33 4.06 -15.04
N LEU A 147 8.18 3.78 -14.42
CA LEU A 147 7.86 4.31 -13.09
C LEU A 147 8.82 3.76 -12.01
N GLU A 148 9.16 2.46 -12.06
CA GLU A 148 10.15 1.86 -11.16
C GLU A 148 11.51 2.57 -11.27
N GLN A 149 11.97 2.86 -12.50
CA GLN A 149 13.21 3.63 -12.73
C GLN A 149 13.15 5.05 -12.15
N TYR A 150 11.96 5.65 -12.06
CA TYR A 150 11.73 6.96 -11.43
C TYR A 150 11.52 6.89 -9.92
N GLY A 151 11.72 5.70 -9.31
CA GLY A 151 11.65 5.52 -7.85
C GLY A 151 10.24 5.30 -7.32
N PHE A 152 9.26 4.95 -8.17
CA PHE A 152 7.96 4.48 -7.71
C PHE A 152 8.07 3.01 -7.31
N GLU A 153 7.52 2.65 -6.17
CA GLU A 153 7.42 1.25 -5.76
C GLU A 153 6.12 0.65 -6.31
N MET A 154 6.25 -0.34 -7.19
CA MET A 154 5.12 -1.03 -7.77
C MET A 154 4.70 -2.22 -6.91
N ILE A 155 3.46 -2.20 -6.41
CA ILE A 155 2.88 -3.31 -5.66
C ILE A 155 2.35 -4.33 -6.66
N LYS A 156 2.94 -5.52 -6.66
CA LYS A 156 2.53 -6.58 -7.60
C LYS A 156 1.04 -6.90 -7.42
N PRO A 157 0.27 -6.97 -8.52
CA PRO A 157 -1.11 -7.40 -8.44
C PRO A 157 -1.20 -8.85 -7.97
N ALA A 158 -2.28 -9.17 -7.28
CA ALA A 158 -2.60 -10.54 -6.92
C ALA A 158 -3.11 -11.29 -8.16
N GLU A 159 -2.94 -12.61 -8.13
CA GLU A 159 -3.55 -13.52 -9.10
C GLU A 159 -4.91 -13.97 -8.60
N GLY A 160 -5.83 -14.25 -9.51
CA GLY A 160 -7.14 -14.78 -9.17
C GLY A 160 -8.25 -14.38 -10.13
N TYR A 161 -9.48 -14.65 -9.71
CA TYR A 161 -10.68 -14.31 -10.47
C TYR A 161 -10.89 -12.79 -10.50
N LEU A 162 -11.02 -12.25 -11.70
CA LEU A 162 -11.26 -10.83 -11.97
C LEU A 162 -12.75 -10.55 -12.17
N ALA A 163 -13.16 -9.31 -12.00
CA ALA A 163 -14.55 -8.88 -12.18
C ALA A 163 -15.07 -9.06 -13.63
N CYS A 164 -14.17 -9.18 -14.61
CA CYS A 164 -14.52 -9.47 -16.01
C CYS A 164 -14.73 -10.97 -16.31
N GLY A 165 -14.56 -11.86 -15.31
CA GLY A 165 -14.70 -13.31 -15.49
C GLY A 165 -13.40 -14.03 -15.83
N ASP A 166 -12.31 -13.32 -16.10
CA ASP A 166 -11.00 -13.89 -16.40
C ASP A 166 -10.27 -14.28 -15.10
N THR A 167 -9.33 -15.22 -15.21
CA THR A 167 -8.41 -15.59 -14.15
C THR A 167 -7.00 -15.23 -14.57
N GLY A 168 -6.26 -14.49 -13.72
CA GLY A 168 -4.88 -14.10 -14.02
C GLY A 168 -4.38 -12.97 -13.15
N ALA A 169 -3.25 -12.39 -13.56
CA ALA A 169 -2.65 -11.22 -12.92
C ALA A 169 -3.44 -9.95 -13.27
N GLY A 170 -3.51 -8.99 -12.34
CA GLY A 170 -4.19 -7.71 -12.55
C GLY A 170 -5.16 -7.34 -11.44
N LYS A 171 -5.41 -8.24 -10.50
CA LYS A 171 -6.25 -8.00 -9.31
C LYS A 171 -5.49 -7.15 -8.28
N MET A 172 -6.10 -6.05 -7.85
CA MET A 172 -5.54 -5.28 -6.74
C MET A 172 -5.44 -6.17 -5.48
N PRO A 173 -4.30 -6.17 -4.79
CA PRO A 173 -4.16 -6.86 -3.51
C PRO A 173 -5.22 -6.42 -2.48
N GLU A 174 -5.39 -7.21 -1.44
CA GLU A 174 -6.36 -6.88 -0.38
C GLU A 174 -5.90 -5.63 0.40
N PRO A 175 -6.84 -4.86 0.97
CA PRO A 175 -6.55 -3.64 1.72
C PRO A 175 -5.49 -3.83 2.81
N GLN A 176 -5.46 -5.01 3.46
CA GLN A 176 -4.44 -5.32 4.47
C GLN A 176 -3.03 -5.34 3.89
N THR A 177 -2.84 -5.88 2.69
CA THR A 177 -1.54 -5.86 2.01
C THR A 177 -1.10 -4.44 1.70
N LEU A 178 -1.99 -3.61 1.15
CA LEU A 178 -1.70 -2.20 0.87
C LEU A 178 -1.35 -1.43 2.15
N PHE A 179 -2.10 -1.69 3.23
CA PHE A 179 -1.83 -1.13 4.54
C PHE A 179 -0.43 -1.50 5.05
N ASN A 180 -0.03 -2.77 4.92
CA ASN A 180 1.29 -3.24 5.32
C ASN A 180 2.41 -2.55 4.54
N TYR A 181 2.23 -2.27 3.24
CA TYR A 181 3.18 -1.48 2.44
C TYR A 181 3.33 -0.05 2.96
N ILE A 182 2.22 0.63 3.30
CA ILE A 182 2.27 1.97 3.90
C ILE A 182 3.01 1.92 5.25
N MET A 183 2.62 0.98 6.13
CA MET A 183 3.26 0.80 7.43
C MET A 183 4.76 0.54 7.29
N ARG A 184 5.15 -0.37 6.40
CA ARG A 184 6.56 -0.64 6.13
C ARG A 184 7.32 0.61 5.69
N THR A 185 6.67 1.52 4.95
CA THR A 185 7.34 2.70 4.39
C THR A 185 7.49 3.82 5.43
N ILE A 186 6.46 4.15 6.21
CA ILE A 186 6.45 5.38 7.02
C ILE A 186 6.23 5.19 8.53
N ALA A 187 5.91 3.98 9.01
CA ALA A 187 5.56 3.79 10.42
C ALA A 187 6.74 3.94 11.39
N CYS A 188 7.95 3.64 10.94
CA CYS A 188 9.15 3.69 11.77
C CYS A 188 10.31 4.35 11.02
N GLU A 189 11.23 4.93 11.80
CA GLU A 189 12.53 5.35 11.30
C GLU A 189 13.32 4.14 10.75
N LYS A 190 14.08 4.35 9.66
CA LYS A 190 14.82 3.28 8.96
C LYS A 190 16.24 3.12 9.50
N ASP A 191 16.38 3.06 10.82
CA ASP A 191 17.65 2.97 11.53
C ASP A 191 18.39 1.61 11.34
N LEU A 192 17.69 0.60 10.83
CA LEU A 192 18.27 -0.69 10.43
C LEU A 192 18.48 -0.81 8.91
N ALA A 193 18.37 0.27 8.15
CA ALA A 193 18.59 0.25 6.70
C ALA A 193 19.99 -0.32 6.37
N GLY A 194 20.04 -1.22 5.36
CA GLY A 194 21.27 -1.90 4.93
C GLY A 194 21.78 -2.99 5.89
N LYS A 195 21.07 -3.30 6.98
CA LYS A 195 21.39 -4.43 7.86
C LYS A 195 20.71 -5.71 7.38
N ASN A 196 21.45 -6.82 7.41
CA ASN A 196 20.92 -8.16 7.20
C ASN A 196 20.66 -8.80 8.56
N VAL A 197 19.42 -9.24 8.81
CA VAL A 197 19.01 -9.85 10.07
C VAL A 197 18.48 -11.26 9.78
N LEU A 198 19.13 -12.28 10.34
CA LEU A 198 18.68 -13.67 10.30
C LEU A 198 17.93 -13.98 11.60
N ILE A 199 16.72 -14.48 11.49
CA ILE A 199 15.87 -14.82 12.63
C ILE A 199 15.40 -16.26 12.46
N THR A 200 15.50 -17.03 13.54
CA THR A 200 14.88 -18.35 13.61
C THR A 200 13.59 -18.28 14.41
N ALA A 201 12.54 -18.96 13.97
CA ALA A 201 11.24 -18.95 14.63
C ALA A 201 10.59 -20.33 14.63
N GLY A 202 9.92 -20.66 15.73
CA GLY A 202 9.21 -21.92 15.91
C GLY A 202 9.97 -22.94 16.71
N ALA A 203 9.31 -24.10 16.89
CA ALA A 203 9.86 -25.21 17.65
C ALA A 203 10.84 -26.04 16.79
N THR A 204 12.01 -26.32 17.32
CA THR A 204 12.91 -27.32 16.77
C THR A 204 12.41 -28.73 17.15
N GLN A 205 12.71 -29.71 16.30
CA GLN A 205 12.34 -31.11 16.52
C GLN A 205 13.58 -31.99 16.43
N GLU A 206 13.80 -32.81 17.44
CA GLU A 206 14.84 -33.81 17.48
C GLU A 206 14.22 -35.21 17.38
N LYS A 207 14.52 -35.94 16.31
CA LYS A 207 13.94 -37.26 16.07
C LYS A 207 14.51 -38.29 17.05
N ILE A 208 13.61 -39.03 17.71
CA ILE A 208 13.96 -40.23 18.50
C ILE A 208 13.92 -41.45 17.60
N ASP A 209 12.91 -41.59 16.77
CA ASP A 209 12.69 -42.65 15.80
C ASP A 209 11.86 -42.11 14.60
N PRO A 210 11.50 -42.90 13.60
CA PRO A 210 10.71 -42.43 12.47
C PRO A 210 9.34 -41.84 12.82
N VAL A 211 8.81 -42.08 14.02
CA VAL A 211 7.46 -41.68 14.44
C VAL A 211 7.51 -40.63 15.55
N ARG A 212 8.46 -40.73 16.48
CA ARG A 212 8.53 -39.89 17.68
C ARG A 212 9.65 -38.86 17.61
N PHE A 213 9.42 -37.70 18.19
CA PHE A 213 10.41 -36.62 18.30
C PHE A 213 10.23 -35.85 19.61
N ILE A 214 11.31 -35.25 20.07
CA ILE A 214 11.30 -34.27 21.16
C ILE A 214 11.14 -32.88 20.55
N THR A 215 10.27 -32.06 21.11
CA THR A 215 10.05 -30.68 20.70
C THR A 215 9.72 -29.81 21.90
N ASN A 216 9.62 -28.51 21.70
CA ASN A 216 9.16 -27.52 22.68
C ASN A 216 7.85 -26.87 22.24
N HIS A 217 7.22 -26.09 23.14
CA HIS A 217 5.95 -25.41 22.88
C HIS A 217 6.10 -24.05 22.17
N SER A 218 7.20 -23.77 21.50
CA SER A 218 7.41 -22.52 20.77
C SER A 218 6.42 -22.39 19.62
N THR A 219 5.68 -21.29 19.59
CA THR A 219 4.70 -20.98 18.53
C THR A 219 5.28 -20.14 17.40
N GLY A 220 6.53 -19.68 17.52
CA GLY A 220 7.16 -18.77 16.57
C GLY A 220 6.75 -17.30 16.72
N LYS A 221 5.82 -16.96 17.60
CA LYS A 221 5.30 -15.58 17.77
C LYS A 221 6.38 -14.55 18.06
N MET A 222 7.35 -14.88 18.91
CA MET A 222 8.43 -13.95 19.25
C MET A 222 9.34 -13.68 18.04
N GLY A 223 9.78 -14.72 17.33
CA GLY A 223 10.60 -14.58 16.13
C GLY A 223 9.90 -13.78 15.05
N ARG A 224 8.60 -14.02 14.83
CA ARG A 224 7.77 -13.22 13.92
C ARG A 224 7.73 -11.74 14.32
N ALA A 225 7.46 -11.42 15.58
CA ALA A 225 7.39 -10.05 16.07
C ALA A 225 8.72 -9.30 15.92
N ILE A 226 9.85 -10.00 16.13
CA ILE A 226 11.19 -9.43 15.91
C ILE A 226 11.40 -9.20 14.40
N ALA A 227 11.05 -10.17 13.54
CA ALA A 227 11.17 -10.05 12.09
C ALA A 227 10.37 -8.85 11.57
N GLU A 228 9.11 -8.73 11.97
CA GLU A 228 8.24 -7.62 11.63
C GLU A 228 8.83 -6.27 12.06
N ASN A 229 9.31 -6.16 13.30
CA ASN A 229 9.92 -4.94 13.81
C ASN A 229 11.19 -4.56 13.03
N CYS A 230 12.08 -5.53 12.76
CA CYS A 230 13.28 -5.30 11.96
C CYS A 230 12.96 -4.87 10.53
N MET A 231 11.95 -5.50 9.91
CA MET A 231 11.47 -5.15 8.56
C MET A 231 10.90 -3.73 8.53
N LEU A 232 10.07 -3.33 9.50
CA LEU A 232 9.53 -1.98 9.61
C LEU A 232 10.64 -0.92 9.79
N ARG A 233 11.74 -1.27 10.43
CA ARG A 233 12.94 -0.43 10.61
C ARG A 233 13.91 -0.48 9.43
N GLY A 234 13.57 -1.16 8.34
CA GLY A 234 14.30 -1.15 7.07
C GLY A 234 15.39 -2.20 6.92
N ALA A 235 15.46 -3.21 7.80
CA ALA A 235 16.40 -4.32 7.66
C ALA A 235 16.00 -5.29 6.52
N HIS A 236 16.99 -5.95 5.93
CA HIS A 236 16.78 -7.16 5.13
C HIS A 236 16.64 -8.34 6.06
N VAL A 237 15.43 -8.88 6.19
CA VAL A 237 15.13 -9.95 7.14
C VAL A 237 15.05 -11.29 6.42
N THR A 238 15.84 -12.25 6.89
CA THR A 238 15.70 -13.66 6.53
C THR A 238 15.08 -14.40 7.71
N LEU A 239 13.86 -14.91 7.53
CA LEU A 239 13.14 -15.65 8.55
C LEU A 239 13.21 -17.16 8.25
N VAL A 240 13.84 -17.92 9.14
CA VAL A 240 13.90 -19.39 9.08
C VAL A 240 12.83 -19.94 10.00
N ASN A 241 11.74 -20.43 9.42
CA ASN A 241 10.64 -21.05 10.16
C ASN A 241 10.84 -22.55 10.30
N ALA A 242 10.71 -23.04 11.54
CA ALA A 242 10.42 -24.44 11.80
C ALA A 242 8.89 -24.66 11.74
N SER A 243 8.36 -25.64 12.47
CA SER A 243 6.91 -25.80 12.62
C SER A 243 6.35 -24.60 13.40
N VAL A 244 5.63 -23.71 12.72
CA VAL A 244 5.03 -22.51 13.33
C VAL A 244 3.52 -22.54 13.18
N SER A 245 2.82 -22.02 14.19
CA SER A 245 1.37 -21.82 14.16
C SER A 245 0.97 -20.42 13.68
N VAL A 246 1.93 -19.59 13.23
CA VAL A 246 1.73 -18.19 12.86
C VAL A 246 2.30 -17.95 11.48
N GLU A 247 1.54 -17.32 10.60
CA GLU A 247 2.03 -16.94 9.26
C GLU A 247 3.20 -15.95 9.35
N PRO A 248 4.16 -16.00 8.41
CA PRO A 248 5.23 -15.00 8.30
C PRO A 248 4.66 -13.58 8.12
N PRO A 249 5.38 -12.54 8.53
CA PRO A 249 5.00 -11.16 8.34
C PRO A 249 5.00 -10.72 6.87
#